data_0a3e3c78482bb6b72788f2d2c225e65b
#
_entry.id   0a3e3c78482bb6b72788f2d2c225e65b
#
_cell.length_a   1.000
_cell.length_b   1.000
_cell.length_c   1.000
_cell.angle_alpha   90.00
_cell.angle_beta   90.00
_cell.angle_gamma   90.00
#
_symmetry.space_group_name_H-M   'P 1'
#
loop_
_entity.id
_entity.type
_entity.pdbx_description
1 polymer ?
#
loop_
_entity_poly.entity_id
_entity_poly.type
_entity_poly.pdbx_seq_one_letter_code
_entity_poly.pdbx_strand_id
1 'polypeptide(L)'
;MKIFVLAPKEDWICDRLVSEWYENFPETCTENINDADIIWLLAGWCWNHLPVEILKNKKIIVTEHHIVPEKFTQQKYQNFQIRDQFVDCYHVPNEKTKSLLKQLTKKRIEVISYWCNDKLWKPIDRKKARETLNLSIKNYYVGSFQRDTEGSDLKTPKLEKGPDLFCDYLIRNRVKMESMGELHVL
;
A
#
# COMPACT_ATOMS: atom_id res chain seq x y z
N MET A 1 2.27 14.46 -22.88
CA MET A 1 1.73 14.47 -21.49
C MET A 1 2.79 13.86 -20.59
N LYS A 2 3.21 14.59 -19.57
CA LYS A 2 4.24 14.17 -18.61
C LYS A 2 3.64 14.06 -17.21
N ILE A 3 4.01 13.01 -16.48
CA ILE A 3 3.51 12.70 -15.15
C ILE A 3 4.68 12.76 -14.15
N PHE A 4 4.52 13.55 -13.10
CA PHE A 4 5.39 13.53 -11.94
C PHE A 4 4.70 12.71 -10.84
N VAL A 5 5.39 11.69 -10.32
CA VAL A 5 4.85 10.84 -9.25
C VAL A 5 5.54 11.17 -7.94
N LEU A 6 4.76 11.55 -6.93
CA LEU A 6 5.25 11.87 -5.60
C LEU A 6 4.93 10.75 -4.60
N ALA A 7 5.95 10.24 -3.93
CA ALA A 7 5.87 9.29 -2.83
C ALA A 7 6.64 9.78 -1.60
N PRO A 8 6.40 9.20 -0.42
CA PRO A 8 6.94 9.70 0.84
C PRO A 8 8.43 9.47 1.06
N LYS A 9 9.11 8.66 0.25
CA LYS A 9 10.51 8.24 0.40
C LYS A 9 10.79 7.56 1.76
N GLU A 10 10.02 6.53 2.04
CA GLU A 10 10.07 5.77 3.30
C GLU A 10 10.66 4.36 3.12
N ASP A 11 11.28 4.07 1.96
CA ASP A 11 11.76 2.73 1.56
C ASP A 11 10.68 1.65 1.68
N TRP A 12 9.45 1.99 1.26
CA TRP A 12 8.28 1.16 1.37
C TRP A 12 7.58 0.93 0.02
N ILE A 13 6.40 0.32 0.06
CA ILE A 13 5.63 -0.05 -1.13
C ILE A 13 5.42 1.11 -2.11
N CYS A 14 5.22 2.35 -1.62
CA CYS A 14 5.01 3.50 -2.48
C CYS A 14 6.26 3.81 -3.32
N ASP A 15 7.45 3.72 -2.71
CA ASP A 15 8.70 4.01 -3.42
C ASP A 15 9.00 2.95 -4.47
N ARG A 16 8.70 1.67 -4.17
CA ARG A 16 8.77 0.58 -5.16
C ARG A 16 7.82 0.84 -6.34
N LEU A 17 6.58 1.23 -6.06
CA LEU A 17 5.59 1.51 -7.11
C LEU A 17 6.04 2.70 -7.99
N VAL A 18 6.64 3.74 -7.41
CA VAL A 18 7.22 4.85 -8.17
C VAL A 18 8.34 4.37 -9.07
N SER A 19 9.32 3.65 -8.51
CA SER A 19 10.45 3.13 -9.28
C SER A 19 9.99 2.27 -10.45
N GLU A 20 9.09 1.31 -10.20
CA GLU A 20 8.53 0.44 -11.23
C GLU A 20 7.74 1.23 -12.28
N TRP A 21 7.02 2.30 -11.89
CA TRP A 21 6.31 3.17 -12.83
C TRP A 21 7.27 3.89 -13.76
N TYR A 22 8.32 4.52 -13.23
CA TYR A 22 9.33 5.21 -14.02
C TYR A 22 10.10 4.25 -14.94
N GLU A 23 10.39 3.04 -14.46
CA GLU A 23 11.08 2.00 -15.23
C GLU A 23 10.24 1.50 -16.43
N ASN A 24 8.93 1.37 -16.26
CA ASN A 24 8.05 0.83 -17.29
C ASN A 24 7.45 1.89 -18.23
N PHE A 25 7.39 3.16 -17.81
CA PHE A 25 6.78 4.25 -18.56
C PHE A 25 7.68 5.50 -18.67
N PRO A 26 8.98 5.35 -19.01
CA PRO A 26 9.92 6.47 -19.00
C PRO A 26 9.50 7.61 -19.91
N GLU A 27 8.86 7.30 -21.04
CA GLU A 27 8.40 8.32 -22.02
C GLU A 27 7.32 9.25 -21.47
N THR A 28 6.57 8.79 -20.46
CA THR A 28 5.47 9.57 -19.86
C THR A 28 5.85 10.19 -18.53
N CYS A 29 7.03 9.88 -17.99
CA CYS A 29 7.49 10.38 -16.69
C CYS A 29 8.32 11.66 -16.82
N THR A 30 8.37 12.41 -15.72
CA THR A 30 9.32 13.49 -15.50
C THR A 30 9.72 13.55 -14.04
N GLU A 31 11.00 13.83 -13.77
CA GLU A 31 11.52 14.08 -12.44
C GLU A 31 11.39 15.55 -12.00
N ASN A 32 11.10 16.44 -12.95
CA ASN A 32 10.90 17.86 -12.70
C ASN A 32 9.39 18.16 -12.63
N ILE A 33 8.93 18.55 -11.47
CA ILE A 33 7.51 18.86 -11.22
C ILE A 33 6.98 20.02 -12.10
N ASN A 34 7.85 20.94 -12.50
CA ASN A 34 7.45 22.07 -13.35
C ASN A 34 7.08 21.61 -14.78
N ASP A 35 7.73 20.55 -15.26
CA ASP A 35 7.52 19.99 -16.60
C ASP A 35 6.32 19.02 -16.64
N ALA A 36 5.72 18.71 -15.51
CA ALA A 36 4.60 17.80 -15.43
C ALA A 36 3.29 18.45 -15.88
N ASP A 37 2.50 17.73 -16.64
CA ASP A 37 1.09 18.04 -16.93
C ASP A 37 0.19 17.53 -15.79
N ILE A 38 0.58 16.40 -15.20
CA ILE A 38 -0.14 15.71 -14.11
C ILE A 38 0.82 15.46 -12.97
N ILE A 39 0.36 15.70 -11.74
CA ILE A 39 1.02 15.26 -10.52
C ILE A 39 0.20 14.12 -9.94
N TRP A 40 0.84 12.99 -9.78
CA TRP A 40 0.26 11.84 -9.12
C TRP A 40 0.82 11.69 -7.71
N LEU A 41 -0.01 12.00 -6.71
CA LEU A 41 0.29 11.78 -5.31
C LEU A 41 0.00 10.31 -4.99
N LEU A 42 1.03 9.48 -5.05
CA LEU A 42 0.89 8.04 -4.76
C LEU A 42 0.60 7.78 -3.28
N ALA A 43 0.94 8.75 -2.41
CA ALA A 43 0.55 8.78 -1.01
C ALA A 43 -0.21 10.08 -0.72
N GLY A 44 -1.50 9.96 -0.42
CA GLY A 44 -2.38 11.12 -0.28
C GLY A 44 -1.95 12.13 0.80
N TRP A 45 -1.19 11.70 1.81
CA TRP A 45 -0.65 12.59 2.84
C TRP A 45 0.52 13.46 2.40
N CYS A 46 1.13 13.20 1.24
CA CYS A 46 2.22 14.02 0.70
C CYS A 46 1.73 15.32 0.04
N TRP A 47 0.44 15.57 -0.04
CA TRP A 47 -0.13 16.73 -0.73
C TRP A 47 0.38 18.07 -0.17
N ASN A 48 0.59 18.15 1.14
CA ASN A 48 1.05 19.36 1.84
C ASN A 48 2.55 19.66 1.67
N HIS A 49 3.29 18.76 1.02
CA HIS A 49 4.68 19.02 0.63
C HIS A 49 4.78 19.85 -0.65
N LEU A 50 3.66 20.07 -1.32
CA LEU A 50 3.61 20.83 -2.57
C LEU A 50 3.12 22.26 -2.33
N PRO A 51 3.72 23.25 -3.01
CA PRO A 51 3.20 24.61 -3.03
C PRO A 51 1.76 24.64 -3.58
N VAL A 52 0.94 25.52 -2.99
CA VAL A 52 -0.47 25.68 -3.39
C VAL A 52 -0.61 26.09 -4.86
N GLU A 53 0.33 26.88 -5.37
CA GLU A 53 0.39 27.31 -6.76
C GLU A 53 0.55 26.11 -7.71
N ILE A 54 1.35 25.13 -7.35
CA ILE A 54 1.50 23.87 -8.10
C ILE A 54 0.19 23.10 -8.09
N LEU A 55 -0.43 22.94 -6.92
CA LEU A 55 -1.71 22.22 -6.76
C LEU A 55 -2.85 22.87 -7.56
N LYS A 56 -2.85 24.19 -7.72
CA LYS A 56 -3.86 24.91 -8.49
C LYS A 56 -3.67 24.88 -10.00
N ASN A 57 -2.43 24.76 -10.44
CA ASN A 57 -2.07 24.92 -11.87
C ASN A 57 -1.82 23.59 -12.60
N LYS A 58 -1.78 22.47 -11.90
CA LYS A 58 -1.56 21.14 -12.46
C LYS A 58 -2.75 20.25 -12.23
N LYS A 59 -2.91 19.21 -13.04
CA LYS A 59 -3.89 18.14 -12.77
C LYS A 59 -3.37 17.24 -11.66
N ILE A 60 -4.20 16.99 -10.66
CA ILE A 60 -3.82 16.25 -9.45
C ILE A 60 -4.58 14.93 -9.37
N ILE A 61 -3.83 13.84 -9.39
CA ILE A 61 -4.34 12.50 -9.09
C ILE A 61 -3.85 12.10 -7.69
N VAL A 62 -4.73 11.56 -6.86
CA VAL A 62 -4.37 11.08 -5.53
C VAL A 62 -4.72 9.61 -5.39
N THR A 63 -3.77 8.79 -4.95
CA THR A 63 -4.05 7.42 -4.53
C THR A 63 -4.51 7.40 -3.08
N GLU A 64 -5.69 6.85 -2.86
CA GLU A 64 -6.19 6.53 -1.53
C GLU A 64 -6.10 5.01 -1.33
N HIS A 65 -5.11 4.56 -0.57
CA HIS A 65 -4.80 3.12 -0.41
C HIS A 65 -5.89 2.38 0.35
N HIS A 66 -6.37 2.97 1.43
CA HIS A 66 -7.45 2.45 2.27
C HIS A 66 -7.99 3.55 3.19
N ILE A 67 -9.22 3.37 3.62
CA ILE A 67 -9.86 4.20 4.64
C ILE A 67 -10.21 3.28 5.80
N VAL A 68 -9.76 3.62 6.99
CA VAL A 68 -10.10 2.93 8.25
C VAL A 68 -11.08 3.85 9.00
N PRO A 69 -12.40 3.59 8.93
CA PRO A 69 -13.41 4.49 9.49
C PRO A 69 -13.17 4.83 10.96
N GLU A 70 -12.76 3.83 11.77
CA GLU A 70 -12.51 3.96 13.20
C GLU A 70 -11.31 4.89 13.51
N LYS A 71 -10.42 5.08 12.56
CA LYS A 71 -9.24 5.96 12.65
C LYS A 71 -9.42 7.27 11.90
N PHE A 72 -10.61 7.52 11.30
CA PHE A 72 -10.90 8.70 10.50
C PHE A 72 -11.45 9.82 11.39
N THR A 73 -10.55 10.46 12.13
CA THR A 73 -10.85 11.54 13.09
C THR A 73 -11.35 12.80 12.38
N GLN A 74 -11.96 13.72 13.14
CA GLN A 74 -12.39 15.03 12.63
C GLN A 74 -11.23 15.81 11.99
N GLN A 75 -10.03 15.75 12.55
CA GLN A 75 -8.84 16.39 11.97
C GLN A 75 -8.47 15.78 10.61
N LYS A 76 -8.54 14.46 10.47
CA LYS A 76 -8.30 13.80 9.19
C LYS A 76 -9.35 14.17 8.15
N TYR A 77 -10.59 14.31 8.57
CA TYR A 77 -11.68 14.77 7.69
C TYR A 77 -11.43 16.21 7.19
N GLN A 78 -11.05 17.13 8.07
CA GLN A 78 -10.71 18.50 7.68
C GLN A 78 -9.53 18.54 6.70
N ASN A 79 -8.45 17.81 6.98
CA ASN A 79 -7.30 17.70 6.08
C ASN A 79 -7.70 17.11 4.72
N PHE A 80 -8.56 16.10 4.73
CA PHE A 80 -9.12 15.53 3.50
C PHE A 80 -9.88 16.58 2.69
N GLN A 81 -10.78 17.35 3.32
CA GLN A 81 -11.57 18.38 2.66
C GLN A 81 -10.70 19.47 2.03
N ILE A 82 -9.61 19.87 2.69
CA ILE A 82 -8.66 20.85 2.14
C ILE A 82 -7.98 20.27 0.89
N ARG A 83 -7.46 19.03 0.98
CA ARG A 83 -6.84 18.35 -0.14
C ARG A 83 -7.80 18.17 -1.31
N ASP A 84 -9.04 17.76 -1.04
CA ASP A 84 -10.06 17.45 -2.03
C ASP A 84 -10.35 18.62 -2.99
N GLN A 85 -10.13 19.86 -2.53
CA GLN A 85 -10.32 21.05 -3.37
C GLN A 85 -9.37 21.06 -4.58
N PHE A 86 -8.20 20.46 -4.46
CA PHE A 86 -7.17 20.44 -5.49
C PHE A 86 -7.20 19.17 -6.35
N VAL A 87 -7.90 18.13 -5.92
CA VAL A 87 -7.88 16.82 -6.60
C VAL A 87 -8.81 16.83 -7.80
N ASP A 88 -8.32 16.34 -8.94
CA ASP A 88 -9.13 16.10 -10.14
C ASP A 88 -9.69 14.67 -10.17
N CYS A 89 -8.88 13.70 -9.72
CA CYS A 89 -9.25 12.29 -9.74
C CYS A 89 -8.59 11.53 -8.59
N TYR A 90 -9.33 10.62 -7.99
CA TYR A 90 -8.79 9.64 -7.06
C TYR A 90 -8.56 8.31 -7.74
N HIS A 91 -7.43 7.71 -7.46
CA HIS A 91 -7.13 6.31 -7.70
C HIS A 91 -7.31 5.52 -6.41
N VAL A 92 -7.96 4.36 -6.48
CA VAL A 92 -8.12 3.42 -5.36
C VAL A 92 -7.87 1.99 -5.81
N PRO A 93 -7.33 1.11 -4.95
CA PRO A 93 -6.95 -0.25 -5.35
C PRO A 93 -8.12 -1.23 -5.44
N ASN A 94 -9.29 -0.89 -4.87
CA ASN A 94 -10.43 -1.80 -4.81
C ASN A 94 -11.76 -1.09 -4.57
N GLU A 95 -12.86 -1.80 -4.82
CA GLU A 95 -14.23 -1.28 -4.67
C GLU A 95 -14.61 -0.94 -3.22
N LYS A 96 -14.04 -1.62 -2.22
CA LYS A 96 -14.28 -1.29 -0.81
C LYS A 96 -13.79 0.11 -0.49
N THR A 97 -12.56 0.44 -0.89
CA THR A 97 -12.00 1.79 -0.70
C THR A 97 -12.80 2.83 -1.48
N LYS A 98 -13.23 2.52 -2.71
CA LYS A 98 -14.10 3.39 -3.51
C LYS A 98 -15.41 3.70 -2.81
N SER A 99 -16.08 2.68 -2.27
CA SER A 99 -17.37 2.84 -1.58
C SER A 99 -17.26 3.75 -0.36
N LEU A 100 -16.18 3.64 0.41
CA LEU A 100 -15.91 4.53 1.54
C LEU A 100 -15.58 5.95 1.08
N LEU A 101 -14.74 6.08 0.06
CA LEU A 101 -14.31 7.38 -0.46
C LEU A 101 -15.47 8.17 -1.09
N LYS A 102 -16.43 7.51 -1.74
CA LYS A 102 -17.65 8.13 -2.28
C LYS A 102 -18.50 8.86 -1.22
N GLN A 103 -18.36 8.51 0.05
CA GLN A 103 -19.05 9.19 1.14
C GLN A 103 -18.37 10.52 1.51
N LEU A 104 -17.13 10.72 1.10
CA LEU A 104 -16.31 11.87 1.46
C LEU A 104 -16.16 12.89 0.33
N THR A 105 -16.30 12.45 -0.93
CA THR A 105 -16.10 13.31 -2.10
C THR A 105 -17.04 12.98 -3.25
N LYS A 106 -17.28 13.99 -4.11
CA LYS A 106 -17.98 13.85 -5.39
C LYS A 106 -17.03 13.77 -6.59
N LYS A 107 -15.72 13.79 -6.35
CA LYS A 107 -14.70 13.72 -7.38
C LYS A 107 -14.73 12.37 -8.09
N ARG A 108 -14.19 12.32 -9.29
CA ARG A 108 -14.00 11.09 -10.05
C ARG A 108 -13.13 10.11 -9.25
N ILE A 109 -13.53 8.83 -9.20
CA ILE A 109 -12.78 7.77 -8.51
C ILE A 109 -12.62 6.59 -9.47
N GLU A 110 -11.37 6.27 -9.79
CA GLU A 110 -11.00 5.13 -10.62
C GLU A 110 -10.48 3.99 -9.76
N VAL A 111 -10.96 2.79 -10.03
CA VAL A 111 -10.50 1.57 -9.38
C VAL A 111 -9.49 0.88 -10.29
N ILE A 112 -8.25 0.87 -9.88
CA ILE A 112 -7.19 0.15 -10.57
C ILE A 112 -6.41 -0.61 -9.51
N SER A 113 -6.38 -1.94 -9.60
CA SER A 113 -5.61 -2.77 -8.66
C SER A 113 -4.13 -2.47 -8.77
N TYR A 114 -3.40 -2.67 -7.67
CA TYR A 114 -1.94 -2.61 -7.73
C TYR A 114 -1.40 -3.66 -8.69
N TRP A 115 -0.36 -3.29 -9.41
CA TRP A 115 0.37 -4.24 -10.22
C TRP A 115 1.33 -5.08 -9.39
N CYS A 116 1.68 -6.22 -9.92
CA CYS A 116 2.69 -7.10 -9.39
C CYS A 116 3.87 -7.15 -10.36
N ASN A 117 5.07 -6.93 -9.85
CA ASN A 117 6.28 -7.10 -10.64
C ASN A 117 6.57 -8.60 -10.79
N ASP A 118 6.28 -9.17 -11.95
CA ASP A 118 6.43 -10.60 -12.25
C ASP A 118 7.89 -11.06 -12.34
N LYS A 119 8.82 -10.14 -12.51
CA LYS A 119 10.27 -10.44 -12.42
C LYS A 119 10.68 -10.79 -10.99
N LEU A 120 10.05 -10.14 -10.00
CA LEU A 120 10.31 -10.36 -8.59
C LEU A 120 9.37 -11.39 -7.96
N TRP A 121 8.08 -11.29 -8.26
CA TRP A 121 7.02 -12.08 -7.65
C TRP A 121 6.55 -13.17 -8.60
N LYS A 122 7.28 -14.26 -8.66
CA LYS A 122 6.97 -15.42 -9.48
C LYS A 122 7.01 -16.70 -8.65
N PRO A 123 6.22 -17.71 -9.01
CA PRO A 123 6.30 -19.01 -8.39
C PRO A 123 7.73 -19.57 -8.47
N ILE A 124 8.22 -20.07 -7.36
CA ILE A 124 9.52 -20.74 -7.27
C ILE A 124 9.24 -22.19 -6.90
N ASP A 125 10.05 -23.10 -7.43
CA ASP A 125 9.98 -24.51 -7.04
C ASP A 125 10.13 -24.66 -5.52
N ARG A 126 9.22 -25.40 -4.90
CA ARG A 126 9.12 -25.54 -3.44
C ARG A 126 10.42 -26.10 -2.82
N LYS A 127 11.06 -27.05 -3.48
CA LYS A 127 12.29 -27.67 -2.97
C LYS A 127 13.42 -26.66 -2.97
N LYS A 128 13.59 -25.98 -4.11
CA LYS A 128 14.62 -24.94 -4.28
C LYS A 128 14.41 -23.78 -3.29
N ALA A 129 13.17 -23.32 -3.11
CA ALA A 129 12.86 -22.27 -2.15
C ALA A 129 13.25 -22.66 -0.71
N ARG A 130 12.93 -23.90 -0.31
CA ARG A 130 13.24 -24.41 1.02
C ARG A 130 14.75 -24.59 1.23
N GLU A 131 15.46 -25.08 0.23
CA GLU A 131 16.91 -25.18 0.25
C GLU A 131 17.55 -23.80 0.44
N THR A 132 17.11 -22.80 -0.32
CA THR A 132 17.59 -21.41 -0.22
C THR A 132 17.38 -20.81 1.16
N LEU A 133 16.25 -21.14 1.82
CA LEU A 133 15.88 -20.63 3.13
C LEU A 133 16.35 -21.53 4.29
N ASN A 134 17.09 -22.60 4.02
CA ASN A 134 17.51 -23.61 5.00
C ASN A 134 16.30 -24.23 5.77
N LEU A 135 15.18 -24.45 5.09
CA LEU A 135 13.97 -25.02 5.66
C LEU A 135 13.84 -26.51 5.33
N SER A 136 13.43 -27.32 6.32
CA SER A 136 13.19 -28.75 6.11
C SER A 136 12.06 -28.98 5.11
N ILE A 137 12.25 -29.91 4.19
CA ILE A 137 11.19 -30.30 3.22
C ILE A 137 10.04 -31.04 3.88
N LYS A 138 10.27 -31.64 5.04
CA LYS A 138 9.28 -32.47 5.78
C LYS A 138 8.35 -31.63 6.66
N ASN A 139 8.73 -30.44 7.03
CA ASN A 139 8.00 -29.64 8.00
C ASN A 139 6.96 -28.73 7.33
N TYR A 140 5.94 -28.34 8.09
CA TYR A 140 5.00 -27.30 7.72
C TYR A 140 5.46 -25.95 8.28
N TYR A 141 5.39 -24.92 7.44
CA TYR A 141 5.75 -23.56 7.81
C TYR A 141 4.56 -22.66 7.58
N VAL A 142 4.20 -21.91 8.60
CA VAL A 142 3.16 -20.89 8.55
C VAL A 142 3.79 -19.58 8.97
N GLY A 143 3.65 -18.54 8.14
CA GLY A 143 4.25 -17.24 8.40
C GLY A 143 3.29 -16.10 8.19
N SER A 144 3.50 -15.00 8.91
CA SER A 144 2.85 -13.73 8.67
C SER A 144 3.89 -12.71 8.25
N PHE A 145 3.72 -12.15 7.05
CA PHE A 145 4.66 -11.20 6.44
C PHE A 145 4.09 -9.78 6.37
N GLN A 146 3.02 -9.53 7.08
CA GLN A 146 2.43 -8.21 7.21
C GLN A 146 3.12 -7.41 8.30
N ARG A 147 3.07 -6.08 8.18
CA ARG A 147 3.49 -5.21 9.27
C ARG A 147 2.48 -5.33 10.40
N ASP A 148 2.87 -5.85 11.53
CA ASP A 148 2.04 -6.15 12.70
C ASP A 148 2.05 -5.06 13.77
N THR A 149 2.99 -4.10 13.69
CA THR A 149 3.09 -2.97 14.62
C THR A 149 2.90 -1.63 13.93
N GLU A 150 2.47 -0.62 14.70
CA GLU A 150 2.35 0.76 14.25
C GLU A 150 3.70 1.50 14.38
N GLY A 151 3.95 2.40 13.41
CA GLY A 151 5.17 3.20 13.43
C GLY A 151 6.44 2.36 13.46
N SER A 152 7.45 2.86 14.12
CA SER A 152 8.75 2.21 14.33
C SER A 152 8.96 1.73 15.77
N ASP A 153 7.92 1.77 16.61
CA ASP A 153 8.02 1.43 18.02
C ASP A 153 8.14 -0.08 18.30
N LEU A 154 7.75 -0.91 17.32
CA LEU A 154 7.72 -2.37 17.39
C LEU A 154 6.96 -2.93 18.61
N LYS A 155 6.04 -2.15 19.18
CA LYS A 155 5.29 -2.48 20.40
C LYS A 155 3.79 -2.39 20.21
N THR A 156 3.30 -1.30 19.61
CA THR A 156 1.87 -1.06 19.47
C THR A 156 1.33 -1.92 18.33
N PRO A 157 0.41 -2.88 18.60
CA PRO A 157 -0.08 -3.77 17.57
C PRO A 157 -0.93 -3.03 16.56
N LYS A 158 -0.71 -3.33 15.29
CA LYS A 158 -1.49 -2.81 14.15
C LYS A 158 -2.71 -3.70 13.92
N LEU A 159 -3.72 -3.57 14.78
CA LEU A 159 -4.87 -4.47 14.86
C LEU A 159 -5.66 -4.61 13.56
N GLU A 160 -5.68 -3.60 12.70
CA GLU A 160 -6.31 -3.69 11.38
C GLU A 160 -5.60 -4.67 10.41
N LYS A 161 -4.41 -5.16 10.78
CA LYS A 161 -3.70 -6.23 10.07
C LYS A 161 -3.94 -7.61 10.68
N GLY A 162 -4.57 -7.66 11.85
CA GLY A 162 -4.98 -8.88 12.54
C GLY A 162 -3.84 -9.74 13.07
N PRO A 163 -2.75 -9.17 13.64
CA PRO A 163 -1.69 -9.99 14.25
C PRO A 163 -2.21 -10.83 15.40
N ASP A 164 -3.12 -10.30 16.20
CA ASP A 164 -3.84 -10.98 17.28
C ASP A 164 -4.68 -12.15 16.75
N LEU A 165 -5.45 -11.91 15.68
CA LEU A 165 -6.27 -12.94 15.03
C LEU A 165 -5.41 -14.08 14.46
N PHE A 166 -4.23 -13.74 13.90
CA PHE A 166 -3.29 -14.73 13.40
C PHE A 166 -2.75 -15.61 14.54
N CYS A 167 -2.32 -15.00 15.64
CA CYS A 167 -1.85 -15.72 16.83
C CYS A 167 -2.95 -16.61 17.42
N ASP A 168 -4.16 -16.10 17.58
CA ASP A 168 -5.32 -16.84 18.05
C ASP A 168 -5.65 -18.04 17.17
N TYR A 169 -5.60 -17.85 15.85
CA TYR A 169 -5.83 -18.94 14.91
C TYR A 169 -4.80 -20.06 15.08
N LEU A 170 -3.52 -19.72 15.19
CA LEU A 170 -2.46 -20.70 15.42
C LEU A 170 -2.64 -21.45 16.73
N ILE A 171 -2.94 -20.74 17.82
CA ILE A 171 -3.16 -21.36 19.14
C ILE A 171 -4.33 -22.35 19.09
N ARG A 172 -5.47 -21.94 18.53
CA ARG A 172 -6.68 -22.79 18.46
C ARG A 172 -6.51 -24.02 17.56
N ASN A 173 -5.64 -23.95 16.56
CA ASN A 173 -5.45 -25.02 15.60
C ASN A 173 -4.13 -25.78 15.80
N ARG A 174 -3.38 -25.50 16.85
CA ARG A 174 -2.07 -26.07 17.11
C ARG A 174 -2.07 -27.62 17.03
N VAL A 175 -2.94 -28.27 17.77
CA VAL A 175 -3.03 -29.75 17.82
C VAL A 175 -3.31 -30.33 16.43
N LYS A 176 -4.21 -29.71 15.68
CA LYS A 176 -4.52 -30.14 14.31
C LYS A 176 -3.32 -29.97 13.38
N MET A 177 -2.59 -28.88 13.51
CA MET A 177 -1.41 -28.61 12.67
C MET A 177 -0.25 -29.56 13.03
N GLU A 178 0.00 -29.80 14.29
CA GLU A 178 1.03 -30.74 14.78
C GLU A 178 0.75 -32.19 14.33
N SER A 179 -0.51 -32.58 14.17
CA SER A 179 -0.89 -33.90 13.62
C SER A 179 -0.54 -34.05 12.13
N MET A 180 -0.31 -32.96 11.41
CA MET A 180 0.08 -32.95 9.97
C MET A 180 1.59 -32.96 9.76
N GLY A 181 2.38 -32.80 10.85
CA GLY A 181 3.84 -32.73 10.82
C GLY A 181 4.36 -31.67 11.80
N GLU A 182 5.67 -31.52 11.88
CA GLU A 182 6.29 -30.51 12.73
C GLU A 182 5.95 -29.10 12.21
N LEU A 183 5.31 -28.29 13.05
CA LEU A 183 4.86 -26.94 12.72
C LEU A 183 5.91 -25.92 13.16
N HIS A 184 6.32 -25.06 12.23
CA HIS A 184 7.15 -23.91 12.52
C HIS A 184 6.39 -22.62 12.17
N VAL A 185 6.45 -21.65 13.07
CA VAL A 185 5.93 -20.29 12.82
C VAL A 185 7.10 -19.37 12.46
N LEU A 186 6.97 -18.65 11.35
CA LEU A 186 7.97 -17.74 10.81
C LEU A 186 7.54 -16.28 10.97
#